data_371a7a9f6a75ee2f406229da5ec223e2
#
_entry.id   371a7a9f6a75ee2f406229da5ec223e2
#
_cell.length_a   1.000
_cell.length_b   1.000
_cell.length_c   1.000
_cell.angle_alpha   90.00
_cell.angle_beta   90.00
_cell.angle_gamma   90.00
#
_symmetry.space_group_name_H-M   'P 1'
#
loop_
_entity.id
_entity.type
_entity.pdbx_description
1 polymer ?
#
loop_
_entity_poly.entity_id
_entity_poly.type
_entity_poly.pdbx_seq_one_letter_code
_entity_poly.pdbx_strand_id
1 'polypeptide(L)'
;MSERITAANLDEVIKRNEVIEEQMKQSASLIWSKYNPMQINSPIQLALQILRPYGLIQLPIDNRYLSGAIFVRDGKRIPLINTALPRANQYFTVWHEIYHLLFDEVSFDHLIESEILMEERKAEHFAALMLLGNLMPYFEGLKDMEFQAKAFQCMRISSKRMQSVS
;
A
#
# COMPACT_ATOMS: atom_id res chain seq x y z
N MET A 1 6.06 -11.33 -13.95
CA MET A 1 4.89 -12.12 -14.38
C MET A 1 4.06 -12.54 -13.18
N SER A 2 2.77 -12.36 -13.26
CA SER A 2 1.87 -12.89 -12.24
C SER A 2 1.83 -14.43 -12.34
N GLU A 3 1.87 -15.09 -11.20
CA GLU A 3 1.71 -16.54 -11.13
C GLU A 3 0.35 -16.94 -11.71
N ARG A 4 0.35 -17.88 -12.66
CA ARG A 4 -0.89 -18.37 -13.24
C ARG A 4 -1.61 -19.26 -12.23
N ILE A 5 -2.81 -18.87 -11.84
CA ILE A 5 -3.64 -19.66 -10.93
C ILE A 5 -4.28 -20.81 -11.71
N THR A 6 -4.08 -22.02 -11.23
CA THR A 6 -4.64 -23.25 -11.77
C THR A 6 -5.39 -24.00 -10.68
N ALA A 7 -6.19 -25.00 -11.06
CA ALA A 7 -6.84 -25.87 -10.08
C ALA A 7 -5.84 -26.63 -9.20
N ALA A 8 -4.63 -26.87 -9.70
CA ALA A 8 -3.59 -27.60 -8.98
C ALA A 8 -2.94 -26.76 -7.87
N ASN A 9 -2.83 -25.44 -8.05
CA ASN A 9 -2.15 -24.56 -7.08
C ASN A 9 -3.10 -23.61 -6.32
N LEU A 10 -4.41 -23.71 -6.56
CA LEU A 10 -5.39 -22.78 -5.97
C LEU A 10 -5.33 -22.77 -4.45
N ASP A 11 -5.30 -23.95 -3.80
CA ASP A 11 -5.28 -24.03 -2.34
C ASP A 11 -4.01 -23.41 -1.75
N GLU A 12 -2.87 -23.58 -2.39
CA GLU A 12 -1.61 -22.97 -1.97
C GLU A 12 -1.65 -21.46 -2.11
N VAL A 13 -2.20 -20.95 -3.21
CA VAL A 13 -2.35 -19.50 -3.45
C VAL A 13 -3.27 -18.87 -2.41
N ILE A 14 -4.39 -19.52 -2.09
CA ILE A 14 -5.33 -19.05 -1.06
C ILE A 14 -4.64 -18.97 0.30
N LYS A 15 -3.96 -20.04 0.72
CA LYS A 15 -3.25 -20.07 2.01
C LYS A 15 -2.15 -19.01 2.10
N ARG A 16 -1.41 -18.81 1.01
CA ARG A 16 -0.38 -17.79 0.93
C ARG A 16 -0.96 -16.39 1.08
N ASN A 17 -2.08 -16.12 0.42
CA ASN A 17 -2.75 -14.83 0.51
C ASN A 17 -3.32 -14.58 1.92
N GLU A 18 -3.85 -15.61 2.58
CA GLU A 18 -4.32 -15.49 3.98
C GLU A 18 -3.18 -15.12 4.93
N VAL A 19 -2.01 -15.74 4.76
CA VAL A 19 -0.82 -15.41 5.56
C VAL A 19 -0.37 -13.98 5.33
N ILE A 20 -0.30 -13.54 4.08
CA ILE A 20 0.05 -12.16 3.72
C ILE A 20 -0.96 -11.18 4.33
N GLU A 21 -2.24 -11.46 4.20
CA GLU A 21 -3.30 -10.60 4.74
C GLU A 21 -3.16 -10.42 6.24
N GLU A 22 -2.93 -11.50 6.98
CA GLU A 22 -2.76 -11.45 8.44
C GLU A 22 -1.50 -10.67 8.81
N GLN A 23 -0.38 -10.89 8.13
CA GLN A 23 0.85 -10.13 8.35
C GLN A 23 0.64 -8.63 8.09
N MET A 24 -0.08 -8.28 7.03
CA MET A 24 -0.31 -6.88 6.69
C MET A 24 -1.29 -6.21 7.65
N LYS A 25 -2.27 -6.93 8.19
CA LYS A 25 -3.12 -6.43 9.27
C LYS A 25 -2.30 -6.08 10.52
N GLN A 26 -1.35 -6.91 10.87
CA GLN A 26 -0.43 -6.63 11.99
C GLN A 26 0.44 -5.41 11.71
N SER A 27 0.98 -5.29 10.51
CA SER A 27 1.77 -4.14 10.09
C SER A 27 0.96 -2.85 10.11
N ALA A 28 -0.27 -2.87 9.61
CA ALA A 28 -1.17 -1.72 9.64
C ALA A 28 -1.52 -1.30 11.08
N SER A 29 -1.81 -2.26 11.95
CA SER A 29 -2.06 -1.99 13.37
C SER A 29 -0.84 -1.36 14.04
N LEU A 30 0.36 -1.82 13.71
CA LEU A 30 1.60 -1.26 14.21
C LEU A 30 1.75 0.21 13.83
N ILE A 31 1.44 0.56 12.57
CA ILE A 31 1.48 1.95 12.10
C ILE A 31 0.52 2.82 12.91
N TRP A 32 -0.73 2.39 13.04
CA TRP A 32 -1.74 3.17 13.77
C TRP A 32 -1.42 3.33 15.27
N SER A 33 -0.77 2.36 15.88
CA SER A 33 -0.44 2.42 17.31
C SER A 33 0.91 3.08 17.58
N LYS A 34 1.95 2.73 16.84
CA LYS A 34 3.33 3.13 17.14
C LYS A 34 3.77 4.38 16.40
N TYR A 35 3.30 4.57 15.16
CA TYR A 35 3.71 5.70 14.31
C TYR A 35 2.71 6.85 14.31
N ASN A 36 1.70 6.81 15.18
CA ASN A 36 0.65 7.84 15.25
C ASN A 36 0.57 8.46 16.65
N PRO A 37 1.63 9.14 17.13
CA PRO A 37 1.63 9.73 18.47
C PRO A 37 0.63 10.88 18.60
N MET A 38 0.27 11.54 17.51
CA MET A 38 -0.68 12.66 17.49
C MET A 38 -2.14 12.22 17.31
N GLN A 39 -2.40 10.93 17.26
CA GLN A 39 -3.74 10.35 17.08
C GLN A 39 -4.47 10.88 15.84
N ILE A 40 -3.75 10.95 14.72
CA ILE A 40 -4.30 11.38 13.44
C ILE A 40 -5.26 10.32 12.92
N ASN A 41 -6.46 10.72 12.51
CA ASN A 41 -7.49 9.82 11.99
C ASN A 41 -7.47 9.70 10.47
N SER A 42 -6.90 10.68 9.76
CA SER A 42 -6.81 10.65 8.31
C SER A 42 -5.62 9.82 7.85
N PRO A 43 -5.83 8.74 7.06
CA PRO A 43 -4.72 7.92 6.56
C PRO A 43 -3.69 8.72 5.75
N ILE A 44 -4.13 9.67 4.93
CA ILE A 44 -3.20 10.45 4.12
C ILE A 44 -2.39 11.45 4.94
N GLN A 45 -2.99 12.06 5.94
CA GLN A 45 -2.25 12.95 6.85
C GLN A 45 -1.20 12.18 7.65
N LEU A 46 -1.54 10.98 8.10
CA LEU A 46 -0.59 10.09 8.78
C LEU A 46 0.56 9.72 7.85
N ALA A 47 0.26 9.37 6.61
CA ALA A 47 1.27 9.03 5.60
C ALA A 47 2.25 10.19 5.38
N LEU A 48 1.74 11.39 5.20
CA LEU A 48 2.57 12.58 4.98
C LEU A 48 3.45 12.87 6.19
N GLN A 49 2.92 12.66 7.40
CA GLN A 49 3.71 12.82 8.62
C GLN A 49 4.84 11.80 8.71
N ILE A 50 4.57 10.54 8.38
CA ILE A 50 5.59 9.48 8.36
C ILE A 50 6.69 9.79 7.33
N LEU A 51 6.31 10.29 6.16
CA LEU A 51 7.25 10.59 5.08
C LEU A 51 8.04 11.88 5.25
N ARG A 52 7.65 12.75 6.16
CA ARG A 52 8.34 14.04 6.36
C ARG A 52 9.85 13.90 6.59
N PRO A 53 10.35 12.98 7.45
CA PRO A 53 11.78 12.79 7.65
C PRO A 53 12.52 12.25 6.42
N TYR A 54 11.82 11.60 5.50
CA TYR A 54 12.41 11.01 4.30
C TYR A 54 12.57 11.98 3.13
N GLY A 55 11.93 13.16 3.19
CA GLY A 55 12.04 14.15 2.12
C GLY A 55 11.26 13.78 0.86
N LEU A 56 9.97 13.49 1.00
CA LEU A 56 9.07 13.13 -0.10
C LEU A 56 9.18 14.09 -1.30
N ILE A 57 9.40 13.54 -2.48
CA ILE A 57 9.42 14.26 -3.76
C ILE A 57 8.08 14.03 -4.48
N GLN A 58 7.43 15.12 -4.86
CA GLN A 58 6.16 15.10 -5.59
C GLN A 58 6.38 15.80 -6.93
N LEU A 59 6.36 15.06 -8.03
CA LEU A 59 6.59 15.58 -9.37
C LEU A 59 5.55 15.04 -10.36
N PRO A 60 5.07 15.87 -11.29
CA PRO A 60 4.29 15.37 -12.41
C PRO A 60 5.21 14.69 -13.42
N ILE A 61 4.97 13.42 -13.69
CA ILE A 61 5.77 12.61 -14.61
C ILE A 61 4.86 12.14 -15.74
N ASP A 62 5.26 12.40 -16.97
CA ASP A 62 4.50 11.99 -18.16
C ASP A 62 4.73 10.51 -18.48
N ASN A 63 4.31 9.67 -17.55
CA ASN A 63 4.31 8.21 -17.70
C ASN A 63 3.25 7.63 -16.77
N ARG A 64 2.12 7.23 -17.33
CA ARG A 64 0.99 6.69 -16.56
C ARG A 64 1.29 5.36 -15.84
N TYR A 65 2.35 4.66 -16.22
CA TYR A 65 2.76 3.39 -15.61
C TYR A 65 3.70 3.58 -14.43
N LEU A 66 4.26 4.77 -14.26
CA LEU A 66 5.11 5.10 -13.13
C LEU A 66 4.30 5.82 -12.08
N SER A 67 3.89 5.11 -11.03
CA SER A 67 3.13 5.68 -9.91
C SER A 67 4.04 6.33 -8.87
N GLY A 68 5.13 5.66 -8.54
CA GLY A 68 6.10 6.14 -7.56
C GLY A 68 7.37 5.32 -7.60
N ALA A 69 8.34 5.74 -6.82
CA ALA A 69 9.63 5.06 -6.72
C ALA A 69 10.33 5.47 -5.42
N ILE A 70 11.34 4.71 -5.04
CA ILE A 70 12.26 5.08 -3.96
C ILE A 70 13.63 5.31 -4.58
N PHE A 71 14.16 6.52 -4.43
CA PHE A 71 15.53 6.83 -4.79
C PHE A 71 16.47 6.60 -3.63
N VAL A 72 17.67 6.13 -3.94
CA VAL A 72 18.75 6.08 -2.98
C VAL A 72 19.78 7.15 -3.35
N ARG A 73 19.97 8.13 -2.47
CA ARG A 73 20.94 9.20 -2.66
C ARG A 73 21.68 9.44 -1.35
N ASP A 74 23.02 9.36 -1.40
CA ASP A 74 23.90 9.55 -0.24
C ASP A 74 23.50 8.66 0.95
N GLY A 75 23.12 7.41 0.66
CA GLY A 75 22.67 6.44 1.66
C GLY A 75 21.27 6.68 2.21
N LYS A 76 20.56 7.69 1.71
CA LYS A 76 19.18 8.01 2.11
C LYS A 76 18.19 7.49 1.08
N ARG A 77 17.07 6.93 1.57
CA ARG A 77 15.96 6.48 0.75
C ARG A 77 14.93 7.60 0.66
N ILE A 78 14.69 8.10 -0.54
CA ILE A 78 13.79 9.23 -0.79
C ILE A 78 12.61 8.75 -1.63
N PRO A 79 11.37 8.81 -1.10
CA PRO A 79 10.20 8.43 -1.88
C PRO A 79 9.81 9.50 -2.90
N LEU A 80 9.40 9.06 -4.08
CA LEU A 80 8.87 9.91 -5.14
C LEU A 80 7.46 9.46 -5.49
N ILE A 81 6.56 10.41 -5.67
CA ILE A 81 5.18 10.17 -6.07
C ILE A 81 4.88 10.95 -7.35
N ASN A 82 4.28 10.28 -8.33
CA ASN A 82 3.87 10.90 -9.58
C ASN A 82 2.55 11.64 -9.40
N THR A 83 2.61 12.97 -9.36
CA THR A 83 1.44 13.82 -9.17
C THR A 83 0.60 14.03 -10.43
N ALA A 84 1.04 13.53 -11.59
CA ALA A 84 0.24 13.54 -12.81
C ALA A 84 -0.89 12.50 -12.80
N LEU A 85 -0.82 11.50 -11.91
CA LEU A 85 -1.85 10.47 -11.77
C LEU A 85 -3.03 10.96 -10.92
N PRO A 86 -4.20 10.33 -11.01
CA PRO A 86 -5.33 10.63 -10.14
C PRO A 86 -4.97 10.51 -8.66
N ARG A 87 -5.60 11.33 -7.81
CA ARG A 87 -5.28 11.37 -6.38
C ARG A 87 -5.40 10.04 -5.66
N ALA A 88 -6.39 9.23 -6.03
CA ALA A 88 -6.52 7.89 -5.45
C ALA A 88 -5.29 7.02 -5.70
N ASN A 89 -4.74 7.10 -6.91
CA ASN A 89 -3.50 6.40 -7.25
C ASN A 89 -2.33 6.94 -6.44
N GLN A 90 -2.25 8.25 -6.27
CA GLN A 90 -1.19 8.88 -5.45
C GLN A 90 -1.27 8.42 -4.00
N TYR A 91 -2.45 8.39 -3.40
CA TYR A 91 -2.63 7.98 -2.01
C TYR A 91 -2.31 6.50 -1.80
N PHE A 92 -2.71 5.66 -2.74
CA PHE A 92 -2.34 4.25 -2.73
C PHE A 92 -0.81 4.09 -2.82
N THR A 93 -0.19 4.80 -3.75
CA THR A 93 1.26 4.76 -3.96
C THR A 93 2.03 5.24 -2.74
N VAL A 94 1.57 6.30 -2.06
CA VAL A 94 2.20 6.79 -0.83
C VAL A 94 2.31 5.67 0.21
N TRP A 95 1.24 4.94 0.47
CA TRP A 95 1.26 3.84 1.43
C TRP A 95 2.05 2.64 0.93
N HIS A 96 2.02 2.37 -0.36
CA HIS A 96 2.85 1.35 -1.00
C HIS A 96 4.36 1.63 -0.75
N GLU A 97 4.78 2.87 -0.98
CA GLU A 97 6.17 3.27 -0.76
C GLU A 97 6.55 3.29 0.73
N ILE A 98 5.63 3.66 1.61
CA ILE A 98 5.85 3.59 3.06
C ILE A 98 6.14 2.14 3.49
N TYR A 99 5.41 1.17 2.93
CA TYR A 99 5.70 -0.24 3.22
C TYR A 99 7.15 -0.58 2.91
N HIS A 100 7.63 -0.22 1.74
CA HIS A 100 9.01 -0.48 1.34
C HIS A 100 10.01 0.24 2.24
N LEU A 101 9.72 1.47 2.65
CA LEU A 101 10.61 2.24 3.52
C LEU A 101 10.73 1.65 4.94
N LEU A 102 9.65 1.15 5.49
CA LEU A 102 9.60 0.74 6.90
C LEU A 102 9.78 -0.76 7.11
N PHE A 103 9.39 -1.59 6.14
CA PHE A 103 9.29 -3.04 6.33
C PHE A 103 10.20 -3.85 5.41
N ASP A 104 10.75 -3.28 4.35
CA ASP A 104 11.73 -4.00 3.52
C ASP A 104 13.05 -4.11 4.28
N GLU A 105 13.37 -5.32 4.72
CA GLU A 105 14.61 -5.60 5.43
C GLU A 105 15.80 -5.80 4.50
N VAL A 106 15.53 -6.13 3.23
CA VAL A 106 16.56 -6.49 2.25
C VAL A 106 16.44 -5.60 1.02
N SER A 107 17.59 -5.13 0.51
CA SER A 107 17.64 -4.41 -0.76
C SER A 107 17.13 -5.29 -1.89
N PHE A 108 16.33 -4.73 -2.80
CA PHE A 108 15.81 -5.43 -3.98
C PHE A 108 16.92 -6.03 -4.85
N ASP A 109 18.13 -5.48 -4.81
CA ASP A 109 19.28 -5.98 -5.57
C ASP A 109 19.71 -7.39 -5.17
N HIS A 110 19.30 -7.86 -3.99
CA HIS A 110 19.63 -9.19 -3.48
C HIS A 110 18.49 -10.18 -3.54
N LEU A 111 17.30 -9.74 -4.00
CA LEU A 111 16.12 -10.60 -4.08
C LEU A 111 16.00 -11.25 -5.46
N ILE A 112 15.53 -12.48 -5.49
CA ILE A 112 15.10 -13.13 -6.74
C ILE A 112 13.73 -12.60 -7.14
N GLU A 113 13.35 -12.77 -8.42
CA GLU A 113 12.10 -12.23 -8.98
C GLU A 113 10.85 -12.63 -8.17
N SER A 114 10.76 -13.87 -7.70
CA SER A 114 9.62 -14.33 -6.90
C SER A 114 9.52 -13.62 -5.54
N GLU A 115 10.65 -13.30 -4.93
CA GLU A 115 10.70 -12.55 -3.66
C GLU A 115 10.30 -11.09 -3.86
N ILE A 116 10.74 -10.47 -4.96
CA ILE A 116 10.34 -9.11 -5.33
C ILE A 116 8.83 -9.04 -5.54
N LEU A 117 8.24 -9.99 -6.27
CA LEU A 117 6.80 -10.05 -6.49
C LEU A 117 6.02 -10.23 -5.18
N MET A 118 6.56 -11.01 -4.24
CA MET A 118 5.96 -11.20 -2.93
C MET A 118 5.95 -9.90 -2.13
N GLU A 119 7.06 -9.18 -2.10
CA GLU A 119 7.16 -7.89 -1.40
C GLU A 119 6.24 -6.84 -2.03
N GLU A 120 6.11 -6.83 -3.35
CA GLU A 120 5.17 -5.95 -4.04
C GLU A 120 3.71 -6.27 -3.66
N ARG A 121 3.34 -7.55 -3.57
CA ARG A 121 2.01 -7.95 -3.11
C ARG A 121 1.72 -7.50 -1.68
N LYS A 122 2.70 -7.69 -0.79
CA LYS A 122 2.57 -7.22 0.60
C LYS A 122 2.37 -5.72 0.66
N ALA A 123 3.13 -4.96 -0.12
CA ALA A 123 3.01 -3.51 -0.19
C ALA A 123 1.63 -3.07 -0.68
N GLU A 124 1.07 -3.75 -1.68
CA GLU A 124 -0.27 -3.47 -2.18
C GLU A 124 -1.36 -3.78 -1.15
N HIS A 125 -1.28 -4.93 -0.47
CA HIS A 125 -2.20 -5.26 0.61
C HIS A 125 -2.12 -4.27 1.77
N PHE A 126 -0.91 -3.92 2.17
CA PHE A 126 -0.68 -2.93 3.22
C PHE A 126 -1.29 -1.57 2.86
N ALA A 127 -1.06 -1.09 1.63
CA ALA A 127 -1.61 0.18 1.17
C ALA A 127 -3.15 0.17 1.20
N ALA A 128 -3.77 -0.91 0.73
CA ALA A 128 -5.22 -1.05 0.77
C ALA A 128 -5.76 -1.01 2.21
N LEU A 129 -5.13 -1.74 3.13
CA LEU A 129 -5.53 -1.76 4.54
C LEU A 129 -5.38 -0.40 5.21
N MET A 130 -4.32 0.33 4.91
CA MET A 130 -4.11 1.67 5.48
C MET A 130 -5.14 2.67 4.98
N LEU A 131 -5.50 2.63 3.69
CA LEU A 131 -6.53 3.50 3.13
C LEU A 131 -7.93 3.18 3.66
N LEU A 132 -8.19 1.91 3.98
CA LEU A 132 -9.48 1.44 4.48
C LEU A 132 -9.52 1.34 6.01
N GLY A 133 -8.47 1.77 6.71
CA GLY A 133 -8.28 1.53 8.15
C GLY A 133 -9.49 1.90 9.01
N ASN A 134 -10.14 3.04 8.75
CA ASN A 134 -11.33 3.48 9.47
C ASN A 134 -12.58 2.66 9.15
N LEU A 135 -12.54 1.87 8.08
CA LEU A 135 -13.66 1.05 7.62
C LEU A 135 -13.46 -0.43 7.92
N MET A 136 -12.31 -0.82 8.51
CA MET A 136 -12.02 -2.22 8.82
C MET A 136 -13.12 -2.92 9.64
N PRO A 137 -13.76 -2.28 10.64
CA PRO A 137 -14.87 -2.92 11.36
C PRO A 137 -16.05 -3.31 10.48
N TYR A 138 -16.26 -2.60 9.37
CA TYR A 138 -17.30 -2.92 8.40
C TYR A 138 -17.03 -4.22 7.64
N PHE A 139 -15.79 -4.63 7.56
CA PHE A 139 -15.36 -5.80 6.79
C PHE A 139 -15.14 -7.03 7.65
N GLU A 140 -15.15 -6.87 8.97
CA GLU A 140 -15.05 -8.01 9.89
C GLU A 140 -16.27 -8.93 9.71
N GLY A 141 -16.01 -10.21 9.54
CA GLY A 141 -17.05 -11.22 9.34
C GLY A 141 -17.55 -11.39 7.91
N LEU A 142 -17.07 -10.59 6.94
CA LEU A 142 -17.38 -10.79 5.54
C LEU A 142 -16.51 -11.91 4.95
N LYS A 143 -17.09 -12.71 4.06
CA LYS A 143 -16.34 -13.66 3.24
C LYS A 143 -15.46 -12.92 2.25
N ASP A 144 -14.36 -13.54 1.84
CA ASP A 144 -13.30 -12.89 1.04
C ASP A 144 -13.83 -12.17 -0.21
N MET A 145 -14.75 -12.76 -0.94
CA MET A 145 -15.31 -12.13 -2.14
C MET A 145 -16.14 -10.88 -1.81
N GLU A 146 -16.89 -10.90 -0.73
CA GLU A 146 -17.68 -9.75 -0.26
C GLU A 146 -16.76 -8.64 0.24
N PHE A 147 -15.70 -9.00 0.94
CA PHE A 147 -14.67 -8.07 1.40
C PHE A 147 -14.04 -7.34 0.21
N GLN A 148 -13.59 -8.07 -0.79
CA GLN A 148 -12.95 -7.48 -1.97
C GLN A 148 -13.90 -6.54 -2.72
N ALA A 149 -15.15 -6.95 -2.92
CA ALA A 149 -16.14 -6.12 -3.60
C ALA A 149 -16.40 -4.82 -2.85
N LYS A 150 -16.58 -4.88 -1.52
CA LYS A 150 -16.82 -3.69 -0.70
C LYS A 150 -15.57 -2.80 -0.58
N ALA A 151 -14.39 -3.40 -0.46
CA ALA A 151 -13.14 -2.66 -0.45
C ALA A 151 -12.96 -1.87 -1.76
N PHE A 152 -13.24 -2.50 -2.89
CA PHE A 152 -13.19 -1.85 -4.20
C PHE A 152 -14.20 -0.70 -4.31
N GLN A 153 -15.41 -0.91 -3.82
CA GLN A 153 -16.46 0.12 -3.81
C GLN A 153 -16.06 1.31 -2.93
N CYS A 154 -15.52 1.06 -1.74
CA CYS A 154 -15.07 2.11 -0.84
C CYS A 154 -13.91 2.91 -1.44
N MET A 155 -12.95 2.27 -2.10
CA MET A 155 -11.87 2.95 -2.81
C MET A 155 -12.39 3.83 -3.94
N ARG A 156 -13.40 3.38 -4.69
CA ARG A 156 -14.04 4.16 -5.75
C ARG A 156 -14.75 5.40 -5.20
N ILE A 157 -15.47 5.27 -4.10
CA ILE A 157 -16.16 6.39 -3.44
C ILE A 157 -15.14 7.40 -2.91
N SER A 158 -14.10 6.94 -2.25
CA SER A 158 -13.02 7.80 -1.74
C SER A 158 -12.32 8.54 -2.88
N SER A 159 -12.04 7.85 -3.98
CA SER A 159 -11.46 8.41 -5.19
C SER A 159 -12.32 9.54 -5.78
N LYS A 160 -13.64 9.33 -5.89
CA LYS A 160 -14.58 10.34 -6.38
C LYS A 160 -14.67 11.55 -5.46
N ARG A 161 -14.70 11.34 -4.14
CA ARG A 161 -14.71 12.44 -3.15
C ARG A 161 -13.44 13.28 -3.23
N MET A 162 -12.30 12.65 -3.39
CA MET A 162 -11.02 13.34 -3.51
C MET A 162 -10.92 14.14 -4.79
N GLN A 163 -11.48 13.66 -5.89
CA GLN A 163 -11.53 14.39 -7.16
C GLN A 163 -12.46 15.61 -7.10
N SER A 164 -13.50 15.57 -6.27
CA SER A 164 -14.47 16.68 -6.15
C SER A 164 -13.98 17.83 -5.25
N VAL A 165 -12.93 17.64 -4.48
CA VAL A 165 -12.38 18.63 -3.52
C VAL A 165 -11.18 19.38 -4.11
N SER A 166 -10.74 19.05 -5.29
CA SER A 166 -9.58 19.70 -5.93
C SER A 166 -9.96 20.96 -6.69
#